data_27263516e21e90b75dac5560425b0fc4
#
_entry.id   27263516e21e90b75dac5560425b0fc4
#
_cell.length_a   1.000
_cell.length_b   1.000
_cell.length_c   1.000
_cell.angle_alpha   90.00
_cell.angle_beta   90.00
_cell.angle_gamma   90.00
#
_symmetry.space_group_name_H-M   'P 1'
#
loop_
_entity.id
_entity.type
_entity.pdbx_description
1 polymer ?
#
loop_
_entity_poly.entity_id
_entity_poly.type
_entity_poly.pdbx_seq_one_letter_code
_entity_poly.pdbx_strand_id
1 'polypeptide(L)'
;NSSSVTDAMHADASPWAWPVEVFTVHDETDKLVTSNGKLDEAVRKAVEAFNEQAEAPRNAGLDYDSGGSRFVVRAETVGTALDADKVAETVNAAVAAMGSSATLSEDALQQPTLLSDDERLAKAADGANPLLKADFTLKLGETPVAPVNADAIAGWVRLHDDVTVGVDEGLVAAWVQDLASACNTYQARRTFTRADGKEVTVSGGVYGWIIDKGKL
;
A
#
# COMPACT_ATOMS: atom_id res chain seq x y z
N ASN A 1 -24.53 10.33 29.74
CA ASN A 1 -24.65 8.86 29.81
C ASN A 1 -23.95 8.22 28.61
N SER A 2 -22.60 8.12 28.74
CA SER A 2 -21.74 7.57 27.69
C SER A 2 -21.86 6.05 27.48
N SER A 3 -22.51 5.34 28.42
CA SER A 3 -22.58 3.87 28.38
C SER A 3 -23.67 3.32 27.47
N SER A 4 -24.69 4.11 27.13
CA SER A 4 -25.78 3.62 26.25
C SER A 4 -25.43 3.70 24.76
N VAL A 5 -24.41 4.47 24.37
CA VAL A 5 -23.96 4.59 22.98
C VAL A 5 -23.02 3.44 22.61
N THR A 6 -22.21 2.97 23.58
CA THR A 6 -21.28 1.85 23.35
C THR A 6 -21.96 0.49 23.31
N ASP A 7 -23.07 0.30 24.01
CA ASP A 7 -23.81 -0.98 24.00
C ASP A 7 -24.66 -1.18 22.74
N ALA A 8 -25.09 -0.08 22.09
CA ALA A 8 -25.78 -0.15 20.79
C ALA A 8 -24.85 -0.47 19.62
N MET A 9 -23.55 -0.23 19.78
CA MET A 9 -22.55 -0.47 18.74
C MET A 9 -22.18 -1.94 18.51
N HIS A 10 -22.66 -2.87 19.37
CA HIS A 10 -22.29 -4.29 19.30
C HIS A 10 -23.41 -5.24 18.89
N ALA A 11 -24.59 -4.74 18.57
CA ALA A 11 -25.73 -5.59 18.15
C ALA A 11 -25.97 -5.47 16.64
N ASP A 12 -25.63 -6.53 15.91
CA ASP A 12 -25.93 -6.78 14.49
C ASP A 12 -25.44 -5.71 13.49
N ALA A 13 -24.14 -5.65 13.32
CA ALA A 13 -23.50 -4.79 12.35
C ALA A 13 -23.64 -5.33 10.92
N SER A 14 -24.69 -4.93 10.23
CA SER A 14 -24.55 -4.67 8.80
C SER A 14 -23.60 -3.46 8.65
N PRO A 15 -22.51 -3.53 7.86
CA PRO A 15 -21.59 -2.39 7.68
C PRO A 15 -22.29 -1.11 7.20
N TRP A 16 -23.49 -1.22 6.68
CA TRP A 16 -24.31 -0.16 6.12
C TRP A 16 -25.34 0.46 7.08
N ALA A 17 -25.63 -0.18 8.21
CA ALA A 17 -26.59 0.36 9.18
C ALA A 17 -25.94 1.37 10.15
N TRP A 18 -24.63 1.27 10.36
CA TRP A 18 -23.91 2.04 11.35
C TRP A 18 -23.82 3.55 11.10
N PRO A 19 -23.63 4.04 9.86
CA PRO A 19 -23.63 5.49 9.59
C PRO A 19 -24.96 6.19 9.92
N VAL A 20 -26.06 5.45 9.86
CA VAL A 20 -27.42 6.02 10.09
C VAL A 20 -27.67 6.24 11.57
N GLU A 21 -27.18 5.37 12.45
CA GLU A 21 -27.42 5.47 13.89
C GLU A 21 -26.60 6.57 14.57
N VAL A 22 -25.41 6.91 14.03
CA VAL A 22 -24.58 8.00 14.56
C VAL A 22 -25.25 9.38 14.36
N PHE A 23 -26.11 9.50 13.36
CA PHE A 23 -26.78 10.77 13.01
C PHE A 23 -28.26 10.80 13.40
N THR A 24 -28.81 9.81 14.13
CA THR A 24 -30.14 9.94 14.72
C THR A 24 -30.09 10.99 15.82
N VAL A 25 -30.61 12.16 15.50
CA VAL A 25 -30.81 13.25 16.47
C VAL A 25 -31.87 12.78 17.48
N HIS A 26 -31.45 12.42 18.70
CA HIS A 26 -32.39 12.23 19.81
C HIS A 26 -32.94 13.60 20.20
N ASP A 27 -34.25 13.68 20.20
CA ASP A 27 -35.10 14.83 20.39
C ASP A 27 -34.71 15.68 21.63
N GLU A 28 -33.90 16.72 21.42
CA GLU A 28 -33.80 17.89 22.27
C GLU A 28 -33.98 19.14 21.39
N THR A 29 -35.21 19.37 21.02
CA THR A 29 -35.63 20.38 20.03
C THR A 29 -35.48 21.85 20.43
N ASP A 30 -34.89 22.17 21.57
CA ASP A 30 -34.96 23.56 22.08
C ASP A 30 -33.70 24.42 21.93
N LYS A 31 -32.65 23.98 21.24
CA LYS A 31 -31.43 24.79 21.02
C LYS A 31 -30.80 24.73 19.64
N LEU A 32 -31.58 24.52 18.61
CA LEU A 32 -31.06 24.51 17.23
C LEU A 32 -31.07 25.93 16.61
N VAL A 33 -30.31 26.85 17.21
CA VAL A 33 -29.66 27.91 16.42
C VAL A 33 -28.16 27.57 16.39
N THR A 34 -27.85 26.55 15.68
CA THR A 34 -26.46 26.21 15.41
C THR A 34 -25.96 27.09 14.28
N SER A 35 -24.89 27.85 14.53
CA SER A 35 -24.10 28.35 13.42
C SER A 35 -23.66 27.13 12.61
N ASN A 36 -23.88 27.09 11.31
CA ASN A 36 -23.54 26.00 10.42
C ASN A 36 -22.10 25.44 10.68
N GLY A 37 -21.17 26.29 11.13
CA GLY A 37 -19.81 25.89 11.44
C GLY A 37 -19.64 24.89 12.59
N LYS A 38 -20.49 24.90 13.61
CA LYS A 38 -20.40 23.93 14.72
C LYS A 38 -20.94 22.56 14.33
N LEU A 39 -21.96 22.54 13.47
CA LEU A 39 -22.52 21.30 12.94
C LEU A 39 -21.48 20.63 12.02
N ASP A 40 -20.91 21.41 11.11
CA ASP A 40 -19.89 20.91 10.18
C ASP A 40 -18.65 20.36 10.93
N GLU A 41 -18.22 21.06 11.99
CA GLU A 41 -17.11 20.58 12.84
C GLU A 41 -17.47 19.26 13.54
N ALA A 42 -18.68 19.14 14.08
CA ALA A 42 -19.14 17.92 14.71
C ALA A 42 -19.24 16.74 13.73
N VAL A 43 -19.75 17.00 12.53
CA VAL A 43 -19.83 16.00 11.44
C VAL A 43 -18.42 15.55 11.03
N ARG A 44 -17.50 16.49 10.78
CA ARG A 44 -16.12 16.16 10.39
C ARG A 44 -15.44 15.29 11.44
N LYS A 45 -15.60 15.64 12.72
CA LYS A 45 -15.04 14.86 13.83
C LYS A 45 -15.65 13.44 13.91
N ALA A 46 -16.96 13.32 13.68
CA ALA A 46 -17.62 12.02 13.67
C ALA A 46 -17.15 11.15 12.49
N VAL A 47 -16.99 11.74 11.30
CA VAL A 47 -16.47 11.07 10.10
C VAL A 47 -15.01 10.67 10.30
N GLU A 48 -14.17 11.53 10.91
CA GLU A 48 -12.79 11.20 11.22
C GLU A 48 -12.70 9.98 12.15
N ALA A 49 -13.48 9.97 13.23
CA ALA A 49 -13.53 8.83 14.15
C ALA A 49 -14.05 7.53 13.50
N PHE A 50 -14.98 7.64 12.56
CA PHE A 50 -15.44 6.49 11.76
C PHE A 50 -14.33 5.99 10.84
N ASN A 51 -13.63 6.90 10.16
CA ASN A 51 -12.59 6.58 9.18
C ASN A 51 -11.33 5.96 9.81
N GLU A 52 -11.11 6.10 11.12
CA GLU A 52 -10.03 5.39 11.82
C GLU A 52 -10.13 3.87 11.70
N GLN A 53 -11.35 3.32 11.50
CA GLN A 53 -11.59 1.88 11.37
C GLN A 53 -12.10 1.48 9.97
N ALA A 54 -12.32 2.45 9.09
CA ALA A 54 -12.80 2.21 7.75
C ALA A 54 -11.65 1.88 6.79
N GLU A 55 -11.96 1.15 5.73
CA GLU A 55 -11.02 0.91 4.65
C GLU A 55 -10.97 2.13 3.73
N ALA A 56 -9.78 2.72 3.58
CA ALA A 56 -9.56 3.80 2.63
C ALA A 56 -9.70 3.31 1.18
N PRO A 57 -10.12 4.17 0.26
CA PRO A 57 -10.12 3.83 -1.16
C PRO A 57 -8.70 3.54 -1.63
N ARG A 58 -8.56 2.58 -2.52
CA ARG A 58 -7.29 2.24 -3.16
C ARG A 58 -7.38 2.53 -4.65
N ASN A 59 -6.45 3.31 -5.15
CA ASN A 59 -6.32 3.60 -6.56
C ASN A 59 -6.02 2.35 -7.38
N ALA A 60 -6.46 2.34 -8.63
CA ALA A 60 -5.97 1.41 -9.62
C ALA A 60 -4.44 1.51 -9.72
N GLY A 61 -3.80 0.46 -10.20
CA GLY A 61 -2.34 0.39 -10.26
C GLY A 61 -1.87 -0.73 -11.16
N LEU A 62 -0.61 -1.12 -11.00
CA LEU A 62 -0.03 -2.25 -11.70
C LEU A 62 0.33 -3.35 -10.70
N ASP A 63 -0.05 -4.57 -11.01
CA ASP A 63 0.39 -5.77 -10.31
C ASP A 63 1.21 -6.66 -11.25
N TYR A 64 2.21 -7.35 -10.71
CA TYR A 64 2.98 -8.32 -11.45
C TYR A 64 2.29 -9.70 -11.41
N ASP A 65 1.89 -10.18 -12.57
CA ASP A 65 1.40 -11.54 -12.78
C ASP A 65 2.58 -12.47 -13.07
N SER A 66 3.05 -13.19 -12.04
CA SER A 66 4.17 -14.10 -12.17
C SER A 66 3.88 -15.30 -13.10
N GLY A 67 2.61 -15.73 -13.19
CA GLY A 67 2.20 -16.81 -14.10
C GLY A 67 2.30 -16.42 -15.56
N GLY A 68 2.03 -15.18 -15.89
CA GLY A 68 2.15 -14.61 -17.22
C GLY A 68 3.46 -13.85 -17.46
N SER A 69 4.29 -13.68 -16.45
CA SER A 69 5.52 -12.85 -16.46
C SER A 69 5.27 -11.48 -17.08
N ARG A 70 4.25 -10.79 -16.57
CA ARG A 70 3.82 -9.49 -17.10
C ARG A 70 3.19 -8.62 -16.02
N PHE A 71 3.26 -7.31 -16.22
CA PHE A 71 2.44 -6.37 -15.47
C PHE A 71 1.02 -6.28 -16.05
N VAL A 72 0.05 -6.29 -15.16
CA VAL A 72 -1.37 -6.13 -15.48
C VAL A 72 -1.95 -4.99 -14.67
N VAL A 73 -2.98 -4.34 -15.20
CA VAL A 73 -3.71 -3.30 -14.47
C VAL A 73 -4.52 -3.97 -13.36
N ARG A 74 -4.29 -3.51 -12.13
CA ARG A 74 -5.10 -3.86 -10.96
C ARG A 74 -6.21 -2.83 -10.83
N ALA A 75 -7.45 -3.31 -10.63
CA ALA A 75 -8.58 -2.44 -10.40
C ALA A 75 -8.46 -1.68 -9.06
N GLU A 76 -9.09 -0.53 -9.02
CA GLU A 76 -9.33 0.26 -7.81
C GLU A 76 -10.32 -0.42 -6.86
N THR A 77 -10.35 0.06 -5.62
CA THR A 77 -11.38 -0.31 -4.64
C THR A 77 -11.86 0.95 -3.92
N VAL A 78 -13.17 1.11 -3.80
CA VAL A 78 -13.77 2.29 -3.14
C VAL A 78 -13.53 2.27 -1.63
N GLY A 79 -13.51 1.10 -1.01
CA GLY A 79 -13.40 0.99 0.44
C GLY A 79 -14.70 1.38 1.16
N THR A 80 -14.59 1.74 2.44
CA THR A 80 -15.73 2.11 3.29
C THR A 80 -15.55 3.47 3.97
N ALA A 81 -14.44 4.17 3.71
CA ALA A 81 -14.16 5.48 4.28
C ALA A 81 -15.13 6.54 3.72
N LEU A 82 -15.63 7.41 4.59
CA LEU A 82 -16.57 8.46 4.26
C LEU A 82 -15.87 9.76 3.84
N ASP A 83 -16.46 10.46 2.88
CA ASP A 83 -16.10 11.83 2.52
C ASP A 83 -16.81 12.81 3.46
N ALA A 84 -16.04 13.53 4.27
CA ALA A 84 -16.58 14.42 5.28
C ALA A 84 -17.42 15.58 4.69
N ASP A 85 -17.09 16.05 3.49
CA ASP A 85 -17.81 17.14 2.83
C ASP A 85 -19.17 16.66 2.32
N LYS A 86 -19.22 15.46 1.73
CA LYS A 86 -20.46 14.84 1.28
C LYS A 86 -21.40 14.46 2.42
N VAL A 87 -20.83 13.97 3.52
CA VAL A 87 -21.60 13.69 4.74
C VAL A 87 -22.14 14.99 5.31
N ALA A 88 -21.33 16.05 5.42
CA ALA A 88 -21.78 17.36 5.91
C ALA A 88 -22.89 17.95 5.02
N GLU A 89 -22.77 17.85 3.70
CA GLU A 89 -23.80 18.29 2.75
C GLU A 89 -25.12 17.55 3.01
N THR A 90 -25.08 16.23 3.18
CA THR A 90 -26.28 15.40 3.43
C THR A 90 -26.92 15.75 4.78
N VAL A 91 -26.11 15.91 5.82
CA VAL A 91 -26.61 16.28 7.17
C VAL A 91 -27.21 17.68 7.16
N ASN A 92 -26.55 18.65 6.53
CA ASN A 92 -27.08 20.02 6.42
C ASN A 92 -28.41 20.07 5.65
N ALA A 93 -28.53 19.28 4.57
CA ALA A 93 -29.78 19.17 3.81
C ALA A 93 -30.91 18.57 4.67
N ALA A 94 -30.63 17.53 5.46
CA ALA A 94 -31.61 16.93 6.36
C ALA A 94 -32.04 17.88 7.47
N VAL A 95 -31.10 18.64 8.06
CA VAL A 95 -31.41 19.66 9.08
C VAL A 95 -32.26 20.79 8.48
N ALA A 96 -31.92 21.27 7.28
CA ALA A 96 -32.71 22.30 6.59
C ALA A 96 -34.15 21.86 6.28
N ALA A 97 -34.34 20.57 6.00
CA ALA A 97 -35.63 19.93 5.77
C ALA A 97 -36.38 19.61 7.08
N MET A 98 -35.79 19.88 8.25
CA MET A 98 -36.33 19.46 9.57
C MET A 98 -36.57 17.94 9.62
N GLY A 99 -35.71 17.17 8.95
CA GLY A 99 -35.76 15.71 8.91
C GLY A 99 -35.28 15.11 10.23
N SER A 100 -35.82 13.95 10.59
CA SER A 100 -35.40 13.19 11.78
C SER A 100 -34.26 12.20 11.49
N SER A 101 -33.89 12.03 10.21
CA SER A 101 -32.81 11.12 9.77
C SER A 101 -32.22 11.61 8.45
N ALA A 102 -30.98 11.22 8.20
CA ALA A 102 -30.29 11.39 6.92
C ALA A 102 -29.78 10.02 6.45
N THR A 103 -29.96 9.71 5.17
CA THR A 103 -29.43 8.48 4.57
C THR A 103 -28.23 8.85 3.69
N LEU A 104 -27.08 8.26 3.96
CA LEU A 104 -25.90 8.39 3.13
C LEU A 104 -26.03 7.49 1.90
N SER A 105 -25.72 8.02 0.72
CA SER A 105 -25.58 7.26 -0.52
C SER A 105 -24.14 6.81 -0.71
N GLU A 106 -23.88 5.96 -1.72
CA GLU A 106 -22.53 5.56 -2.09
C GLU A 106 -21.63 6.76 -2.48
N ASP A 107 -22.22 7.87 -2.91
CA ASP A 107 -21.49 9.11 -3.19
C ASP A 107 -20.86 9.74 -1.95
N ALA A 108 -21.30 9.36 -0.76
CA ALA A 108 -20.70 9.78 0.50
C ALA A 108 -19.41 9.01 0.84
N LEU A 109 -19.05 7.99 0.08
CA LEU A 109 -17.78 7.29 0.24
C LEU A 109 -16.66 8.07 -0.44
N GLN A 110 -15.47 8.00 0.15
CA GLN A 110 -14.25 8.47 -0.53
C GLN A 110 -14.04 7.67 -1.80
N GLN A 111 -13.73 8.37 -2.89
CA GLN A 111 -13.55 7.74 -4.19
C GLN A 111 -12.06 7.63 -4.53
N PRO A 112 -11.63 6.54 -5.19
CA PRO A 112 -10.29 6.47 -5.76
C PRO A 112 -10.11 7.56 -6.82
N THR A 113 -8.91 8.12 -6.89
CA THR A 113 -8.58 9.20 -7.83
C THR A 113 -8.00 8.68 -9.14
N LEU A 114 -7.59 7.42 -9.19
CA LEU A 114 -7.09 6.74 -10.38
C LEU A 114 -7.91 5.46 -10.59
N LEU A 115 -8.59 5.37 -11.72
CA LEU A 115 -9.44 4.25 -12.09
C LEU A 115 -8.74 3.31 -13.08
N SER A 116 -9.17 2.08 -13.16
CA SER A 116 -8.57 1.03 -14.00
C SER A 116 -8.77 1.24 -15.50
N ASP A 117 -9.72 2.08 -15.89
CA ASP A 117 -9.96 2.49 -17.28
C ASP A 117 -9.09 3.69 -17.73
N ASP A 118 -8.24 4.23 -16.86
CA ASP A 118 -7.29 5.28 -17.22
C ASP A 118 -6.25 4.73 -18.21
N GLU A 119 -6.24 5.30 -19.43
CA GLU A 119 -5.32 4.88 -20.48
C GLU A 119 -3.83 4.97 -20.11
N ARG A 120 -3.49 5.81 -19.12
CA ARG A 120 -2.10 5.93 -18.64
C ARG A 120 -1.63 4.64 -17.99
N LEU A 121 -2.53 3.89 -17.30
CA LEU A 121 -2.19 2.60 -16.71
C LEU A 121 -1.88 1.54 -17.76
N ALA A 122 -2.65 1.48 -18.83
CA ALA A 122 -2.35 0.57 -19.94
C ALA A 122 -0.99 0.90 -20.57
N LYS A 123 -0.71 2.19 -20.83
CA LYS A 123 0.59 2.65 -21.34
C LYS A 123 1.75 2.35 -20.37
N ALA A 124 1.51 2.49 -19.07
CA ALA A 124 2.49 2.15 -18.05
C ALA A 124 2.80 0.64 -18.03
N ALA A 125 1.78 -0.21 -18.13
CA ALA A 125 1.97 -1.66 -18.25
C ALA A 125 2.74 -2.03 -19.53
N ASP A 126 2.39 -1.42 -20.67
CA ASP A 126 3.09 -1.63 -21.94
C ASP A 126 4.54 -1.16 -21.90
N GLY A 127 4.83 -0.10 -21.14
CA GLY A 127 6.20 0.39 -20.90
C GLY A 127 7.02 -0.49 -19.96
N ALA A 128 6.37 -1.10 -18.95
CA ALA A 128 7.01 -1.97 -17.98
C ALA A 128 7.33 -3.37 -18.53
N ASN A 129 6.43 -3.94 -19.33
CA ASN A 129 6.52 -5.31 -19.81
C ASN A 129 7.78 -5.62 -20.63
N PRO A 130 8.30 -4.73 -21.48
CA PRO A 130 9.59 -4.95 -22.16
C PRO A 130 10.78 -5.14 -21.22
N LEU A 131 10.77 -4.53 -20.03
CA LEU A 131 11.85 -4.66 -19.04
C LEU A 131 11.97 -6.10 -18.54
N LEU A 132 10.84 -6.81 -18.43
CA LEU A 132 10.78 -8.18 -17.96
C LEU A 132 11.40 -9.21 -18.91
N LYS A 133 11.76 -8.80 -20.13
CA LYS A 133 12.40 -9.69 -21.12
C LYS A 133 13.90 -9.92 -20.84
N ALA A 134 14.49 -9.13 -19.97
CA ALA A 134 15.86 -9.36 -19.58
C ALA A 134 15.95 -10.63 -18.74
N ASP A 135 16.78 -11.56 -19.19
CA ASP A 135 17.04 -12.85 -18.53
C ASP A 135 18.52 -13.18 -18.67
N PHE A 136 19.25 -12.99 -17.59
CA PHE A 136 20.67 -13.30 -17.55
C PHE A 136 21.10 -13.70 -16.14
N THR A 137 22.23 -14.38 -16.06
CA THR A 137 22.82 -14.78 -14.78
C THR A 137 24.13 -14.05 -14.55
N LEU A 138 24.22 -13.36 -13.42
CA LEU A 138 25.49 -12.80 -12.96
C LEU A 138 26.42 -13.92 -12.54
N LYS A 139 27.68 -13.82 -12.94
CA LYS A 139 28.72 -14.80 -12.60
C LYS A 139 29.91 -14.09 -11.93
N LEU A 140 30.50 -14.78 -10.99
CA LEU A 140 31.81 -14.44 -10.43
C LEU A 140 32.84 -15.40 -11.00
N GLY A 141 33.58 -15.01 -12.03
CA GLY A 141 34.33 -15.93 -12.89
C GLY A 141 33.37 -16.88 -13.61
N GLU A 142 33.52 -18.17 -13.42
CA GLU A 142 32.61 -19.18 -13.99
C GLU A 142 31.47 -19.58 -13.06
N THR A 143 31.45 -19.05 -11.82
CA THR A 143 30.44 -19.45 -10.82
C THR A 143 29.22 -18.54 -10.94
N PRO A 144 28.01 -19.09 -11.21
CA PRO A 144 26.78 -18.30 -11.18
C PRO A 144 26.48 -17.85 -9.75
N VAL A 145 26.12 -16.59 -9.58
CA VAL A 145 25.85 -15.98 -8.26
C VAL A 145 24.44 -15.48 -8.10
N ALA A 146 23.82 -14.94 -9.15
CA ALA A 146 22.44 -14.50 -9.09
C ALA A 146 21.79 -14.48 -10.48
N PRO A 147 20.55 -14.99 -10.62
CA PRO A 147 19.74 -14.75 -11.80
C PRO A 147 19.15 -13.34 -11.76
N VAL A 148 19.08 -12.68 -12.91
CA VAL A 148 18.30 -11.47 -13.14
C VAL A 148 17.27 -11.83 -14.19
N ASN A 149 16.07 -12.10 -13.74
CA ASN A 149 14.94 -12.56 -14.54
C ASN A 149 13.72 -11.65 -14.32
N ALA A 150 12.59 -11.98 -14.94
CA ALA A 150 11.37 -11.22 -14.84
C ALA A 150 10.93 -10.98 -13.39
N ASP A 151 11.04 -11.97 -12.49
CA ASP A 151 10.64 -11.84 -11.09
C ASP A 151 11.52 -10.84 -10.34
N ALA A 152 12.83 -10.89 -10.57
CA ALA A 152 13.78 -9.96 -9.96
C ALA A 152 13.49 -8.52 -10.44
N ILE A 153 13.31 -8.33 -11.75
CA ILE A 153 13.05 -7.03 -12.37
C ILE A 153 11.71 -6.48 -11.91
N ALA A 154 10.66 -7.30 -11.85
CA ALA A 154 9.36 -6.89 -11.35
C ALA A 154 9.42 -6.36 -9.92
N GLY A 155 10.31 -6.90 -9.09
CA GLY A 155 10.57 -6.40 -7.74
C GLY A 155 11.14 -4.97 -7.70
N TRP A 156 11.78 -4.50 -8.77
CA TRP A 156 12.39 -3.18 -8.87
C TRP A 156 11.52 -2.14 -9.58
N VAL A 157 10.56 -2.58 -10.38
CA VAL A 157 9.67 -1.68 -11.13
C VAL A 157 8.65 -1.04 -10.18
N ARG A 158 8.45 0.26 -10.32
CA ARG A 158 7.47 1.05 -9.56
C ARG A 158 6.65 1.90 -10.49
N LEU A 159 5.36 2.01 -10.16
CA LEU A 159 4.45 3.01 -10.71
C LEU A 159 4.59 4.28 -9.86
N HIS A 160 4.88 5.41 -10.50
CA HIS A 160 4.98 6.73 -9.87
C HIS A 160 3.61 7.42 -9.79
N ASP A 161 3.51 8.48 -8.99
CA ASP A 161 2.26 9.23 -8.79
C ASP A 161 1.71 9.87 -10.08
N ASP A 162 2.59 10.16 -11.04
CA ASP A 162 2.24 10.68 -12.37
C ASP A 162 1.78 9.58 -13.36
N VAL A 163 1.65 8.34 -12.86
CA VAL A 163 1.29 7.14 -13.63
C VAL A 163 2.36 6.76 -14.68
N THR A 164 3.60 7.17 -14.48
CA THR A 164 4.75 6.67 -15.23
C THR A 164 5.39 5.47 -14.54
N VAL A 165 6.11 4.64 -15.30
CA VAL A 165 6.82 3.48 -14.77
C VAL A 165 8.31 3.73 -14.83
N GLY A 166 8.99 3.37 -13.76
CA GLY A 166 10.44 3.42 -13.67
C GLY A 166 11.01 2.26 -12.84
N VAL A 167 12.32 2.07 -12.96
CA VAL A 167 13.08 1.19 -12.07
C VAL A 167 13.48 1.98 -10.83
N ASP A 168 13.17 1.46 -9.66
CA ASP A 168 13.56 2.04 -8.38
C ASP A 168 15.04 1.74 -8.11
N GLU A 169 15.89 2.75 -8.28
CA GLU A 169 17.34 2.63 -8.07
C GLU A 169 17.69 2.22 -6.63
N GLY A 170 16.87 2.60 -5.65
CA GLY A 170 17.08 2.24 -4.25
C GLY A 170 16.90 0.74 -4.03
N LEU A 171 15.89 0.14 -4.67
CA LEU A 171 15.66 -1.31 -4.61
C LEU A 171 16.74 -2.10 -5.34
N VAL A 172 17.19 -1.60 -6.49
CA VAL A 172 18.33 -2.19 -7.20
C VAL A 172 19.59 -2.11 -6.34
N ALA A 173 19.88 -0.96 -5.74
CA ALA A 173 21.03 -0.77 -4.87
C ALA A 173 20.98 -1.68 -3.63
N ALA A 174 19.80 -1.87 -3.03
CA ALA A 174 19.61 -2.80 -1.92
C ALA A 174 19.91 -4.23 -2.35
N TRP A 175 19.37 -4.67 -3.50
CA TRP A 175 19.65 -5.99 -4.05
C TRP A 175 21.13 -6.20 -4.35
N VAL A 176 21.81 -5.20 -4.96
CA VAL A 176 23.26 -5.24 -5.19
C VAL A 176 24.03 -5.34 -3.87
N GLN A 177 23.58 -4.64 -2.82
CA GLN A 177 24.19 -4.71 -1.50
C GLN A 177 24.09 -6.11 -0.90
N ASP A 178 22.94 -6.75 -1.00
CA ASP A 178 22.68 -8.10 -0.50
C ASP A 178 23.52 -9.13 -1.28
N LEU A 179 23.55 -9.01 -2.61
CA LEU A 179 24.35 -9.84 -3.48
C LEU A 179 25.85 -9.70 -3.15
N ALA A 180 26.35 -8.47 -3.03
CA ALA A 180 27.73 -8.22 -2.67
C ALA A 180 28.06 -8.83 -1.30
N SER A 181 27.17 -8.70 -0.33
CA SER A 181 27.35 -9.25 1.01
C SER A 181 27.39 -10.78 1.01
N ALA A 182 26.57 -11.43 0.18
CA ALA A 182 26.57 -12.88 0.01
C ALA A 182 27.82 -13.41 -0.71
N CYS A 183 28.35 -12.64 -1.67
CA CYS A 183 29.50 -13.03 -2.47
C CYS A 183 30.85 -12.64 -1.87
N ASN A 184 30.88 -11.67 -0.93
CA ASN A 184 32.14 -11.23 -0.31
C ASN A 184 32.72 -12.34 0.56
N THR A 185 33.96 -12.69 0.26
CA THR A 185 34.72 -13.69 1.02
C THR A 185 35.99 -13.13 1.67
N TYR A 186 36.22 -11.81 1.54
CA TYR A 186 37.33 -11.15 2.18
C TYR A 186 37.24 -11.28 3.70
N GLN A 187 38.32 -11.75 4.33
CA GLN A 187 38.39 -12.02 5.76
C GLN A 187 37.36 -13.04 6.30
N ALA A 188 36.68 -13.77 5.42
CA ALA A 188 35.74 -14.77 5.85
C ALA A 188 36.45 -15.89 6.64
N ARG A 189 35.79 -16.35 7.71
CA ARG A 189 36.23 -17.50 8.48
C ARG A 189 36.07 -18.74 7.63
N ARG A 190 37.15 -19.54 7.50
CA ARG A 190 37.13 -20.80 6.74
C ARG A 190 37.57 -21.96 7.63
N THR A 191 36.81 -23.04 7.60
CA THR A 191 37.16 -24.27 8.30
C THR A 191 37.65 -25.33 7.30
N PHE A 192 38.77 -25.91 7.57
CA PHE A 192 39.37 -26.96 6.77
C PHE A 192 39.55 -28.20 7.63
N THR A 193 39.28 -29.38 7.05
CA THR A 193 39.61 -30.66 7.68
C THR A 193 41.03 -31.05 7.23
N ARG A 194 41.92 -31.18 8.20
CA ARG A 194 43.31 -31.64 7.95
C ARG A 194 43.32 -33.12 7.63
N ALA A 195 44.45 -33.57 7.08
CA ALA A 195 44.64 -34.98 6.74
C ALA A 195 44.56 -35.93 7.98
N ASP A 196 44.75 -35.37 9.19
CA ASP A 196 44.61 -36.11 10.47
C ASP A 196 43.15 -36.12 11.00
N GLY A 197 42.19 -35.61 10.21
CA GLY A 197 40.77 -35.53 10.57
C GLY A 197 40.40 -34.39 11.49
N LYS A 198 41.33 -33.52 11.88
CA LYS A 198 41.06 -32.39 12.75
C LYS A 198 40.59 -31.18 11.94
N GLU A 199 39.56 -30.52 12.43
CA GLU A 199 39.11 -29.23 11.89
C GLU A 199 39.99 -28.07 12.37
N VAL A 200 40.42 -27.26 11.44
CA VAL A 200 41.18 -26.03 11.70
C VAL A 200 40.41 -24.86 11.09
N THR A 201 40.04 -23.92 11.94
CA THR A 201 39.40 -22.69 11.49
C THR A 201 40.45 -21.59 11.33
N VAL A 202 40.51 -20.99 10.15
CA VAL A 202 41.36 -19.84 9.83
C VAL A 202 40.47 -18.63 9.66
N SER A 203 40.79 -17.54 10.34
CA SER A 203 40.09 -16.26 10.25
C SER A 203 41.10 -15.15 10.08
N GLY A 204 40.70 -14.13 9.34
CA GLY A 204 41.58 -13.02 8.99
C GLY A 204 42.58 -13.43 7.94
N GLY A 205 42.81 -12.62 6.99
CA GLY A 205 43.75 -12.84 5.88
C GLY A 205 43.36 -11.97 4.71
N VAL A 206 44.30 -11.74 3.83
CA VAL A 206 44.12 -10.92 2.63
C VAL A 206 43.52 -11.69 1.46
N TYR A 207 43.21 -12.97 1.66
CA TYR A 207 42.65 -13.85 0.62
C TYR A 207 41.12 -13.77 0.66
N GLY A 208 40.53 -13.33 -0.43
CA GLY A 208 39.08 -13.29 -0.61
C GLY A 208 38.71 -12.23 -1.64
N TRP A 209 37.44 -12.19 -1.93
CA TRP A 209 36.85 -11.29 -2.90
C TRP A 209 36.09 -10.19 -2.20
N ILE A 210 36.22 -8.96 -2.69
CA ILE A 210 35.33 -7.86 -2.38
C ILE A 210 34.69 -7.45 -3.69
N ILE A 211 33.36 -7.43 -3.72
CA ILE A 211 32.62 -6.94 -4.87
C ILE A 211 32.62 -5.41 -4.85
N ASP A 212 33.07 -4.82 -5.94
CA ASP A 212 32.97 -3.38 -6.19
C ASP A 212 31.55 -3.06 -6.65
N LYS A 213 30.73 -2.56 -5.70
CA LYS A 213 29.32 -2.24 -5.91
C LYS A 213 29.09 -1.14 -6.96
N GLY A 214 30.08 -0.29 -7.19
CA GLY A 214 30.00 0.78 -8.19
C GLY A 214 30.23 0.29 -9.62
N LYS A 215 30.62 -1.01 -9.78
CA LYS A 215 30.83 -1.66 -11.08
C LYS A 215 29.83 -2.75 -11.39
N LEU A 216 28.93 -3.00 -10.49
CA LEU A 216 27.80 -3.93 -10.64
C LEU A 216 26.60 -3.18 -11.21
#